data_5bb557570722d5784b0035badd25e802
#
_entry.id   5bb557570722d5784b0035badd25e802
#
_cell.length_a   1.000
_cell.length_b   1.000
_cell.length_c   1.000
_cell.angle_alpha   90.00
_cell.angle_beta   90.00
_cell.angle_gamma   90.00
#
_symmetry.space_group_name_H-M   'P 1'
#
loop_
_entity.id
_entity.type
_entity.pdbx_description
1 polymer ?
#
loop_
_entity_poly.entity_id
_entity_poly.type
_entity_poly.pdbx_seq_one_letter_code
_entity_poly.pdbx_strand_id
1 'polypeptide(L)'
;MIRKATPADLEAVIHLYDEMHDTQEAGLICTNWKRGIYPSRATALSALERQDLFVMEENGRIIGSGIINHVQLRIYAGASWKHTVPDNQVCVLHTMMISPAEFRKGHAGTFLAFYEHYALEHGCPELRIDTSEINTPARAMYRKHGYQEIGIASQELNGIPDVSLVMLEKYLGEGKTDGP
;
A
#
# COMPACT_ATOMS: atom_id res chain seq x y z
N MET A 1 -14.65 9.60 -1.96
CA MET A 1 -14.94 8.77 -0.75
C MET A 1 -14.10 7.51 -0.79
N ILE A 2 -13.60 7.04 0.38
CA ILE A 2 -12.88 5.74 0.46
C ILE A 2 -13.74 4.79 1.29
N ARG A 3 -13.87 3.55 0.85
CA ARG A 3 -14.72 2.52 1.47
C ARG A 3 -14.21 1.11 1.14
N LYS A 4 -14.69 0.11 1.87
CA LYS A 4 -14.48 -1.30 1.47
C LYS A 4 -15.07 -1.54 0.09
N ALA A 5 -14.35 -2.34 -0.71
CA ALA A 5 -14.84 -2.78 -2.00
C ALA A 5 -16.00 -3.77 -1.85
N THR A 6 -16.87 -3.76 -2.83
CA THR A 6 -17.97 -4.73 -3.01
C THR A 6 -17.71 -5.56 -4.28
N PRO A 7 -18.41 -6.67 -4.49
CA PRO A 7 -18.29 -7.44 -5.74
C PRO A 7 -18.53 -6.60 -7.01
N ALA A 8 -19.36 -5.56 -6.92
CA ALA A 8 -19.62 -4.66 -8.05
C ALA A 8 -18.41 -3.80 -8.45
N ASP A 9 -17.44 -3.61 -7.55
CA ASP A 9 -16.24 -2.81 -7.81
C ASP A 9 -15.12 -3.62 -8.49
N LEU A 10 -15.23 -4.95 -8.53
CA LEU A 10 -14.15 -5.84 -8.95
C LEU A 10 -13.60 -5.51 -10.34
N GLU A 11 -14.46 -5.32 -11.32
CA GLU A 11 -14.03 -5.03 -12.70
C GLU A 11 -13.37 -3.65 -12.80
N ALA A 12 -13.84 -2.66 -12.03
CA ALA A 12 -13.21 -1.34 -11.98
C ALA A 12 -11.80 -1.40 -11.34
N VAL A 13 -11.60 -2.22 -10.31
CA VAL A 13 -10.28 -2.43 -9.70
C VAL A 13 -9.33 -3.14 -10.68
N ILE A 14 -9.82 -4.15 -11.41
CA ILE A 14 -9.00 -4.85 -12.42
C ILE A 14 -8.59 -3.86 -13.53
N HIS A 15 -9.52 -3.03 -13.99
CA HIS A 15 -9.20 -2.00 -14.99
C HIS A 15 -8.13 -1.03 -14.47
N LEU A 16 -8.21 -0.64 -13.19
CA LEU A 16 -7.19 0.19 -12.56
C LEU A 16 -5.81 -0.49 -12.54
N TYR A 17 -5.75 -1.81 -12.33
CA TYR A 17 -4.50 -2.59 -12.42
C TYR A 17 -3.95 -2.57 -13.85
N ASP A 18 -4.81 -2.70 -14.86
CA ASP A 18 -4.41 -2.63 -16.26
C ASP A 18 -3.86 -1.25 -16.63
N GLU A 19 -4.51 -0.16 -16.21
CA GLU A 19 -4.01 1.22 -16.40
C GLU A 19 -2.60 1.40 -15.80
N MET A 20 -2.34 0.82 -14.63
CA MET A 20 -1.03 0.89 -13.99
C MET A 20 0.01 0.09 -14.75
N HIS A 21 -0.33 -1.10 -15.25
CA HIS A 21 0.57 -1.89 -16.11
C HIS A 21 0.87 -1.18 -17.42
N ASP A 22 -0.15 -0.61 -18.09
CA ASP A 22 0.04 0.18 -19.31
C ASP A 22 0.99 1.35 -19.09
N THR A 23 0.82 2.06 -17.99
CA THR A 23 1.64 3.22 -17.61
C THR A 23 3.09 2.83 -17.34
N GLN A 24 3.31 1.66 -16.70
CA GLN A 24 4.64 1.13 -16.47
C GLN A 24 5.30 0.64 -17.77
N GLU A 25 4.57 -0.07 -18.62
CA GLU A 25 5.05 -0.56 -19.91
C GLU A 25 5.41 0.58 -20.85
N ALA A 26 4.70 1.72 -20.73
CA ALA A 26 5.05 2.97 -21.39
C ALA A 26 6.29 3.69 -20.77
N GLY A 27 6.87 3.16 -19.69
CA GLY A 27 8.05 3.75 -19.04
C GLY A 27 7.77 5.01 -18.21
N LEU A 28 6.51 5.29 -17.89
CA LEU A 28 6.11 6.50 -17.17
C LEU A 28 6.16 6.33 -15.64
N ILE A 29 6.13 5.08 -15.15
CA ILE A 29 6.31 4.71 -13.74
C ILE A 29 7.19 3.46 -13.63
N CYS A 30 7.74 3.21 -12.43
CA CYS A 30 8.59 2.06 -12.13
C CYS A 30 8.11 1.41 -10.82
N THR A 31 7.30 0.35 -10.91
CA THR A 31 6.79 -0.37 -9.73
C THR A 31 7.42 -1.75 -9.51
N ASN A 32 8.08 -2.31 -10.50
CA ASN A 32 8.48 -3.72 -10.62
C ASN A 32 7.29 -4.71 -10.72
N TRP A 33 6.09 -4.23 -10.87
CA TRP A 33 4.93 -5.07 -11.13
C TRP A 33 5.02 -5.70 -12.52
N LYS A 34 4.42 -6.87 -12.68
CA LYS A 34 4.42 -7.58 -13.97
C LYS A 34 3.00 -7.97 -14.35
N ARG A 35 2.58 -7.52 -15.52
CA ARG A 35 1.27 -7.88 -16.10
C ARG A 35 1.08 -9.40 -16.11
N GLY A 36 -0.11 -9.83 -15.72
CA GLY A 36 -0.46 -11.25 -15.61
C GLY A 36 0.11 -11.98 -14.40
N ILE A 37 1.01 -11.36 -13.64
CA ILE A 37 1.56 -11.91 -12.40
C ILE A 37 1.05 -11.12 -11.20
N TYR A 38 1.39 -9.82 -11.10
CA TYR A 38 1.02 -8.99 -9.96
C TYR A 38 1.05 -7.48 -10.28
N PRO A 39 0.05 -6.69 -9.83
CA PRO A 39 -1.23 -7.20 -9.37
C PRO A 39 -2.05 -7.78 -10.52
N SER A 40 -2.97 -8.67 -10.22
CA SER A 40 -3.78 -9.38 -11.19
C SER A 40 -5.24 -9.48 -10.72
N ARG A 41 -6.13 -10.01 -11.57
CA ARG A 41 -7.51 -10.33 -11.18
C ARG A 41 -7.55 -11.18 -9.90
N ALA A 42 -6.68 -12.16 -9.77
CA ALA A 42 -6.59 -13.00 -8.59
C ALA A 42 -6.22 -12.20 -7.34
N THR A 43 -5.36 -11.19 -7.46
CA THR A 43 -5.01 -10.27 -6.35
C THR A 43 -6.26 -9.54 -5.85
N ALA A 44 -7.04 -8.93 -6.75
CA ALA A 44 -8.25 -8.20 -6.39
C ALA A 44 -9.33 -9.12 -5.80
N LEU A 45 -9.56 -10.29 -6.43
CA LEU A 45 -10.56 -11.25 -5.99
C LEU A 45 -10.25 -11.77 -4.57
N SER A 46 -9.02 -12.21 -4.34
CA SER A 46 -8.60 -12.70 -3.02
C SER A 46 -8.72 -11.63 -1.93
N ALA A 47 -8.39 -10.37 -2.25
CA ALA A 47 -8.52 -9.28 -1.29
C ALA A 47 -10.00 -8.94 -1.03
N LEU A 48 -10.85 -9.02 -2.04
CA LEU A 48 -12.30 -8.84 -1.90
C LEU A 48 -12.91 -9.93 -1.02
N GLU A 49 -12.55 -11.21 -1.24
CA GLU A 49 -13.00 -12.34 -0.43
C GLU A 49 -12.57 -12.23 1.04
N ARG A 50 -11.37 -11.75 1.31
CA ARG A 50 -10.88 -11.46 2.67
C ARG A 50 -11.50 -10.20 3.29
N GLN A 51 -12.22 -9.38 2.51
CA GLN A 51 -12.80 -8.10 2.93
C GLN A 51 -11.74 -7.06 3.36
N ASP A 52 -10.55 -7.13 2.79
CA ASP A 52 -9.44 -6.20 3.03
C ASP A 52 -9.11 -5.29 1.83
N LEU A 53 -9.90 -5.38 0.74
CA LEU A 53 -9.81 -4.49 -0.41
C LEU A 53 -10.61 -3.20 -0.15
N PHE A 54 -9.96 -2.06 -0.37
CA PHE A 54 -10.55 -0.73 -0.28
C PHE A 54 -10.47 -0.02 -1.62
N VAL A 55 -11.46 0.80 -1.92
CA VAL A 55 -11.54 1.60 -3.14
C VAL A 55 -11.74 3.07 -2.82
N MET A 56 -11.12 3.92 -3.63
CA MET A 56 -11.39 5.36 -3.65
C MET A 56 -12.31 5.66 -4.82
N GLU A 57 -13.46 6.24 -4.49
CA GLU A 57 -14.49 6.60 -5.46
C GLU A 57 -14.63 8.13 -5.54
N GLU A 58 -14.67 8.65 -6.75
CA GLU A 58 -14.96 10.04 -7.05
C GLU A 58 -15.91 10.14 -8.26
N ASN A 59 -16.99 10.89 -8.11
CA ASN A 59 -18.01 11.08 -9.15
C ASN A 59 -18.55 9.77 -9.77
N GLY A 60 -18.74 8.73 -8.93
CA GLY A 60 -19.21 7.42 -9.34
C GLY A 60 -18.17 6.55 -10.07
N ARG A 61 -16.90 6.95 -10.08
CA ARG A 61 -15.78 6.19 -10.66
C ARG A 61 -14.80 5.75 -9.59
N ILE A 62 -14.30 4.53 -9.69
CA ILE A 62 -13.18 4.07 -8.88
C ILE A 62 -11.90 4.65 -9.48
N ILE A 63 -11.20 5.47 -8.70
CA ILE A 63 -9.98 6.16 -9.09
C ILE A 63 -8.74 5.71 -8.31
N GLY A 64 -8.92 4.82 -7.35
CA GLY A 64 -7.82 4.26 -6.57
C GLY A 64 -8.25 3.01 -5.82
N SER A 65 -7.28 2.22 -5.42
CA SER A 65 -7.47 1.05 -4.56
C SER A 65 -6.26 0.77 -3.68
N GLY A 66 -6.47 -0.03 -2.63
CA GLY A 66 -5.43 -0.53 -1.75
C GLY A 66 -5.94 -1.68 -0.91
N ILE A 67 -5.03 -2.48 -0.40
CA ILE A 67 -5.33 -3.63 0.48
C ILE A 67 -4.82 -3.29 1.87
N ILE A 68 -5.70 -3.30 2.87
CA ILE A 68 -5.37 -2.96 4.25
C ILE A 68 -5.66 -4.18 5.14
N ASN A 69 -4.62 -4.72 5.78
CA ASN A 69 -4.73 -5.89 6.65
C ASN A 69 -3.57 -5.99 7.66
N HIS A 70 -3.38 -7.16 8.30
CA HIS A 70 -2.27 -7.45 9.22
C HIS A 70 -1.20 -8.36 8.61
N VAL A 71 -1.27 -8.66 7.31
CA VAL A 71 -0.33 -9.57 6.66
C VAL A 71 1.01 -8.88 6.48
N GLN A 72 2.03 -9.39 7.15
CA GLN A 72 3.39 -8.89 7.06
C GLN A 72 4.20 -9.74 6.08
N LEU A 73 4.96 -9.10 5.20
CA LEU A 73 5.86 -9.81 4.29
C LEU A 73 6.97 -10.52 5.07
N ARG A 74 7.47 -11.63 4.53
CA ARG A 74 8.55 -12.40 5.14
C ARG A 74 9.78 -11.55 5.47
N ILE A 75 10.14 -10.59 4.62
CA ILE A 75 11.28 -9.69 4.86
C ILE A 75 11.08 -8.77 6.06
N TYR A 76 9.85 -8.54 6.50
CA TYR A 76 9.56 -7.69 7.65
C TYR A 76 10.12 -8.28 8.95
N ALA A 77 10.24 -9.60 9.06
CA ALA A 77 10.78 -10.28 10.24
C ALA A 77 12.25 -9.92 10.53
N GLY A 78 13.02 -9.58 9.50
CA GLY A 78 14.43 -9.19 9.63
C GLY A 78 14.67 -7.68 9.65
N ALA A 79 13.63 -6.88 9.61
CA ALA A 79 13.74 -5.43 9.52
C ALA A 79 13.94 -4.78 10.90
N SER A 80 14.70 -3.69 10.94
CA SER A 80 14.98 -2.93 12.16
C SER A 80 13.87 -1.91 12.44
N TRP A 81 12.64 -2.39 12.69
CA TRP A 81 11.51 -1.54 13.06
C TRP A 81 11.84 -0.74 14.32
N LYS A 82 11.53 0.54 14.33
CA LYS A 82 11.77 1.43 15.48
C LYS A 82 10.76 1.22 16.59
N HIS A 83 9.56 0.77 16.22
CA HIS A 83 8.49 0.51 17.17
C HIS A 83 8.15 -0.97 17.15
N THR A 84 8.24 -1.59 18.33
CA THR A 84 7.88 -3.00 18.52
C THR A 84 6.53 -3.08 19.21
N VAL A 85 5.54 -3.54 18.48
CA VAL A 85 4.18 -3.79 18.98
C VAL A 85 3.77 -5.23 18.61
N PRO A 86 2.75 -5.80 19.28
CA PRO A 86 2.19 -7.09 18.87
C PRO A 86 1.68 -7.07 17.43
N ASP A 87 1.75 -8.19 16.70
CA ASP A 87 1.37 -8.26 15.29
C ASP A 87 -0.07 -7.78 15.01
N ASN A 88 -0.99 -8.01 15.94
CA ASN A 88 -2.37 -7.52 15.83
C ASN A 88 -2.52 -6.00 16.03
N GLN A 89 -1.46 -5.31 16.38
CA GLN A 89 -1.39 -3.84 16.44
C GLN A 89 -0.60 -3.23 15.27
N VAL A 90 -0.19 -4.06 14.31
CA VAL A 90 0.42 -3.62 13.06
C VAL A 90 -0.63 -3.64 11.96
N CYS A 91 -0.80 -2.52 11.27
CA CYS A 91 -1.61 -2.43 10.06
C CYS A 91 -0.69 -2.27 8.84
N VAL A 92 -0.95 -3.01 7.78
CA VAL A 92 -0.13 -2.97 6.56
C VAL A 92 -0.97 -2.55 5.37
N LEU A 93 -0.44 -1.61 4.59
CA LEU A 93 -1.04 -1.18 3.33
C LEU A 93 -0.28 -1.79 2.15
N HIS A 94 -0.97 -2.61 1.37
CA HIS A 94 -0.42 -3.25 0.16
C HIS A 94 -1.10 -2.72 -1.09
N THR A 95 -0.40 -2.78 -2.20
CA THR A 95 -0.95 -2.57 -3.56
C THR A 95 -1.74 -1.27 -3.68
N MET A 96 -1.31 -0.22 -2.95
CA MET A 96 -1.95 1.09 -3.07
C MET A 96 -1.65 1.68 -4.44
N MET A 97 -2.71 2.12 -5.11
CA MET A 97 -2.60 2.80 -6.40
C MET A 97 -3.69 3.84 -6.59
N ILE A 98 -3.37 4.82 -7.41
CA ILE A 98 -4.30 5.84 -7.91
C ILE A 98 -4.25 5.77 -9.43
N SER A 99 -5.37 5.94 -10.11
CA SER A 99 -5.42 6.00 -11.58
C SER A 99 -4.40 7.01 -12.11
N PRO A 100 -3.62 6.68 -13.15
CA PRO A 100 -2.66 7.61 -13.75
C PRO A 100 -3.28 8.94 -14.18
N ALA A 101 -4.54 8.94 -14.61
CA ALA A 101 -5.28 10.16 -14.96
C ALA A 101 -5.52 11.09 -13.76
N GLU A 102 -5.38 10.57 -12.55
CA GLU A 102 -5.62 11.27 -11.29
C GLU A 102 -4.32 11.58 -10.52
N PHE A 103 -3.16 11.35 -11.12
CA PHE A 103 -1.88 11.65 -10.50
C PHE A 103 -1.72 13.14 -10.18
N ARG A 104 -0.98 13.44 -9.10
CA ARG A 104 -0.64 14.79 -8.60
C ARG A 104 -1.84 15.64 -8.13
N LYS A 105 -3.03 15.04 -7.99
CA LYS A 105 -4.22 15.71 -7.46
C LYS A 105 -4.41 15.54 -5.94
N GLY A 106 -3.46 14.94 -5.24
CA GLY A 106 -3.51 14.75 -3.79
C GLY A 106 -4.21 13.46 -3.32
N HIS A 107 -4.77 12.66 -4.23
CA HIS A 107 -5.54 11.46 -3.89
C HIS A 107 -4.73 10.41 -3.10
N ALA A 108 -3.43 10.24 -3.40
CA ALA A 108 -2.57 9.34 -2.62
C ALA A 108 -2.48 9.77 -1.15
N GLY A 109 -2.33 11.08 -0.88
CA GLY A 109 -2.34 11.61 0.50
C GLY A 109 -3.69 11.42 1.18
N THR A 110 -4.80 11.58 0.46
CA THR A 110 -6.14 11.29 0.98
C THR A 110 -6.30 9.81 1.32
N PHE A 111 -5.76 8.91 0.50
CA PHE A 111 -5.80 7.47 0.79
C PHE A 111 -4.97 7.12 2.03
N LEU A 112 -3.78 7.71 2.18
CA LEU A 112 -2.94 7.51 3.36
C LEU A 112 -3.61 8.03 4.63
N ALA A 113 -4.22 9.21 4.59
CA ALA A 113 -4.96 9.75 5.74
C ALA A 113 -6.13 8.84 6.16
N PHE A 114 -6.84 8.25 5.19
CA PHE A 114 -7.86 7.25 5.45
C PHE A 114 -7.24 6.00 6.11
N TYR A 115 -6.15 5.47 5.56
CA TYR A 115 -5.45 4.30 6.09
C TYR A 115 -5.00 4.51 7.55
N GLU A 116 -4.43 5.67 7.86
CA GLU A 116 -3.99 6.05 9.20
C GLU A 116 -5.17 6.09 10.19
N HIS A 117 -6.27 6.70 9.78
CA HIS A 117 -7.48 6.76 10.58
C HIS A 117 -8.09 5.37 10.81
N TYR A 118 -8.22 4.59 9.73
CA TYR A 118 -8.71 3.22 9.79
C TYR A 118 -7.88 2.34 10.74
N ALA A 119 -6.55 2.44 10.67
CA ALA A 119 -5.66 1.68 11.54
C ALA A 119 -5.86 2.04 13.02
N LEU A 120 -5.97 3.32 13.36
CA LEU A 120 -6.23 3.77 14.74
C LEU A 120 -7.58 3.26 15.26
N GLU A 121 -8.64 3.34 14.45
CA GLU A 121 -9.96 2.81 14.82
C GLU A 121 -9.95 1.30 15.08
N HIS A 122 -8.98 0.58 14.50
CA HIS A 122 -8.80 -0.86 14.69
C HIS A 122 -7.70 -1.22 15.70
N GLY A 123 -7.21 -0.24 16.48
CA GLY A 123 -6.22 -0.48 17.54
C GLY A 123 -4.81 -0.75 17.02
N CYS A 124 -4.48 -0.30 15.81
CA CYS A 124 -3.19 -0.49 15.16
C CYS A 124 -2.41 0.84 15.10
N PRO A 125 -1.62 1.18 16.12
CA PRO A 125 -0.81 2.39 16.09
C PRO A 125 0.41 2.28 15.17
N GLU A 126 0.85 1.07 14.83
CA GLU A 126 2.00 0.82 13.97
C GLU A 126 1.57 0.56 12.53
N LEU A 127 2.04 1.40 11.64
CA LEU A 127 1.77 1.35 10.20
C LEU A 127 3.00 0.89 9.43
N ARG A 128 2.83 -0.09 8.55
CA ARG A 128 3.89 -0.60 7.69
C ARG A 128 3.48 -0.59 6.24
N ILE A 129 4.43 -0.21 5.41
CA ILE A 129 4.29 -0.17 3.95
C ILE A 129 5.60 -0.66 3.35
N ASP A 130 5.53 -1.28 2.19
CA ASP A 130 6.70 -1.49 1.34
C ASP A 130 6.43 -0.95 -0.07
N THR A 131 7.50 -0.60 -0.74
CA THR A 131 7.47 -0.21 -2.15
C THR A 131 8.76 -0.61 -2.84
N SER A 132 8.72 -0.74 -4.15
CA SER A 132 9.93 -1.03 -4.93
C SER A 132 11.00 0.02 -4.69
N GLU A 133 12.25 -0.40 -4.52
CA GLU A 133 13.42 0.48 -4.37
C GLU A 133 13.51 1.52 -5.49
N ILE A 134 13.18 1.12 -6.71
CA ILE A 134 13.22 1.99 -7.90
C ILE A 134 12.00 2.91 -8.03
N ASN A 135 10.95 2.72 -7.22
CA ASN A 135 9.76 3.58 -7.24
C ASN A 135 10.00 4.88 -6.45
N THR A 136 10.92 5.70 -6.93
CA THR A 136 11.32 6.95 -6.26
C THR A 136 10.18 7.93 -6.02
N PRO A 137 9.16 8.07 -6.91
CA PRO A 137 8.01 8.91 -6.63
C PRO A 137 7.17 8.43 -5.45
N ALA A 138 6.92 7.13 -5.32
CA ALA A 138 6.18 6.58 -4.18
C ALA A 138 6.95 6.77 -2.88
N ARG A 139 8.27 6.48 -2.88
CA ARG A 139 9.15 6.71 -1.71
C ARG A 139 9.09 8.17 -1.25
N ALA A 140 9.21 9.11 -2.18
CA ALA A 140 9.13 10.55 -1.86
C ALA A 140 7.75 10.93 -1.29
N MET A 141 6.69 10.37 -1.85
CA MET A 141 5.31 10.60 -1.38
C MET A 141 5.13 10.07 0.04
N TYR A 142 5.55 8.83 0.35
CA TYR A 142 5.45 8.26 1.70
C TYR A 142 6.25 9.09 2.73
N ARG A 143 7.51 9.47 2.41
CA ARG A 143 8.31 10.34 3.29
C ARG A 143 7.63 11.68 3.57
N LYS A 144 7.03 12.30 2.54
CA LYS A 144 6.26 13.55 2.72
C LYS A 144 5.08 13.39 3.70
N HIS A 145 4.51 12.20 3.79
CA HIS A 145 3.42 11.87 4.72
C HIS A 145 3.92 11.30 6.06
N GLY A 146 5.22 11.43 6.37
CA GLY A 146 5.79 11.09 7.66
C GLY A 146 6.19 9.63 7.84
N TYR A 147 6.16 8.82 6.77
CA TYR A 147 6.70 7.46 6.82
C TYR A 147 8.23 7.50 6.74
N GLN A 148 8.88 6.67 7.56
CA GLN A 148 10.33 6.57 7.62
C GLN A 148 10.80 5.30 6.94
N GLU A 149 11.77 5.42 6.03
CA GLU A 149 12.44 4.26 5.44
C GLU A 149 13.36 3.62 6.50
N ILE A 150 13.17 2.33 6.76
CA ILE A 150 13.92 1.61 7.79
C ILE A 150 14.89 0.57 7.24
N GLY A 151 14.81 0.24 5.97
CA GLY A 151 15.70 -0.69 5.33
C GLY A 151 15.25 -1.11 3.94
N ILE A 152 16.16 -1.78 3.25
CA ILE A 152 15.91 -2.37 1.94
C ILE A 152 16.24 -3.86 2.03
N ALA A 153 15.36 -4.70 1.50
CA ALA A 153 15.62 -6.13 1.37
C ALA A 153 15.03 -6.68 0.08
N SER A 154 15.64 -7.74 -0.43
CA SER A 154 15.17 -8.40 -1.65
C SER A 154 14.54 -9.74 -1.32
N GLN A 155 13.45 -10.04 -2.02
CA GLN A 155 12.78 -11.33 -1.96
C GLN A 155 12.06 -11.64 -3.27
N GLU A 156 11.65 -12.88 -3.44
CA GLU A 156 10.57 -13.18 -4.38
C GLU A 156 9.26 -12.58 -3.83
N LEU A 157 8.58 -11.79 -4.64
CA LEU A 157 7.30 -11.16 -4.28
C LEU A 157 6.24 -11.53 -5.30
N ASN A 158 5.22 -12.28 -4.86
CA ASN A 158 4.06 -12.64 -5.68
C ASN A 158 4.44 -13.32 -7.03
N GLY A 159 5.47 -14.18 -7.04
CA GLY A 159 5.97 -14.86 -8.24
C GLY A 159 6.95 -14.03 -9.09
N ILE A 160 7.33 -12.84 -8.63
CA ILE A 160 8.36 -12.01 -9.27
C ILE A 160 9.66 -12.18 -8.47
N PRO A 161 10.73 -12.75 -9.05
CA PRO A 161 11.99 -12.96 -8.35
C PRO A 161 12.74 -11.64 -8.13
N ASP A 162 13.58 -11.61 -7.11
CA ASP A 162 14.59 -10.58 -6.84
C ASP A 162 14.02 -9.14 -6.78
N VAL A 163 12.83 -8.99 -6.19
CA VAL A 163 12.23 -7.66 -5.99
C VAL A 163 12.88 -7.00 -4.77
N SER A 164 13.59 -5.90 -5.00
CA SER A 164 14.14 -5.05 -3.94
C SER A 164 13.05 -4.11 -3.43
N LEU A 165 12.73 -4.25 -2.13
CA LEU A 165 11.70 -3.47 -1.46
C LEU A 165 12.31 -2.57 -0.39
N VAL A 166 11.89 -1.32 -0.37
CA VAL A 166 12.09 -0.40 0.74
C VAL A 166 10.95 -0.58 1.72
N MET A 167 11.28 -0.87 2.97
CA MET A 167 10.32 -0.97 4.06
C MET A 167 10.18 0.39 4.75
N LEU A 168 8.95 0.79 5.02
CA LEU A 168 8.63 2.06 5.65
C LEU A 168 7.71 1.83 6.84
N GLU A 169 7.89 2.61 7.89
CA GLU A 169 7.00 2.63 9.06
C GLU A 169 6.52 4.05 9.37
N LYS A 170 5.35 4.11 10.01
CA LYS A 170 4.86 5.30 10.71
C LYS A 170 4.13 4.86 11.97
N TYR A 171 4.54 5.40 13.11
CA TYR A 171 3.90 5.14 14.39
C TYR A 171 2.94 6.28 14.75
N LEU A 172 1.69 5.93 15.04
CA LEU A 172 0.61 6.87 15.37
C LEU A 172 0.30 6.91 16.87
N GLY A 173 0.93 6.06 17.67
CA GLY A 173 0.75 6.09 19.11
C GLY A 173 1.40 7.35 19.71
N GLU A 174 0.93 7.77 20.89
CA GLU A 174 1.60 8.81 21.65
C GLU A 174 3.03 8.34 21.96
N GLY A 175 4.02 9.06 21.49
CA GLY A 175 5.41 8.81 21.87
C GLY A 175 5.49 8.85 23.38
N LYS A 176 5.93 7.76 24.02
CA LYS A 176 6.47 7.89 25.35
C LYS A 176 7.59 8.93 25.21
N THR A 177 7.34 10.13 25.66
CA THR A 177 8.41 11.06 26.02
C THR A 177 9.15 10.34 27.11
N ASP A 178 10.28 9.73 26.76
CA ASP A 178 11.26 9.34 27.78
C ASP A 178 11.55 10.60 28.56
N GLY A 179 10.90 10.71 29.72
CA GLY A 179 11.16 11.74 30.69
C GLY A 179 12.55 11.56 31.25
N PRO A 180 13.14 12.62 31.78
CA PRO A 180 14.55 12.74 32.16
C PRO A 180 15.00 11.72 33.19
#